data_b02c7b8b8d9a4acf8969f03cfbcc4074
#
_entry.id   b02c7b8b8d9a4acf8969f03cfbcc4074
#
_cell.length_a   1.000
_cell.length_b   1.000
_cell.length_c   1.000
_cell.angle_alpha   90.00
_cell.angle_beta   90.00
_cell.angle_gamma   90.00
#
_symmetry.space_group_name_H-M   'P 1'
#
loop_
_entity.id
_entity.type
_entity.pdbx_description
1 polymer ?
#
loop_
_entity_poly.entity_id
_entity_poly.type
_entity_poly.pdbx_seq_one_letter_code
_entity_poly.pdbx_strand_id
1 'polypeptide(L)'
;MNTATYNKDFHRTVKKAEIPTCNILGVDIAAIDMEWLLTYLNNNIKALAGDYICVSNVHTTVTAYEEEAYRKVQNGGIMAIPDGGPLSSVGQKRGFKNMKRTTGPSLMGKFSKFLHQKVTGIIFMAQLMKHSKNFTQC
;
A
#
# COMPACT_ATOMS: atom_id res chain seq x y z
N MET A 1 -15.35 34.52 -5.11
CA MET A 1 -15.73 33.14 -4.80
C MET A 1 -14.55 32.22 -5.08
N ASN A 2 -13.88 31.84 -4.03
CA ASN A 2 -12.72 30.97 -4.16
C ASN A 2 -13.16 29.55 -4.51
N THR A 3 -13.12 29.24 -5.78
CA THR A 3 -12.86 27.87 -6.16
C THR A 3 -11.43 27.58 -5.71
N ALA A 4 -11.26 27.22 -4.46
CA ALA A 4 -10.01 26.61 -4.04
C ALA A 4 -9.80 25.45 -4.98
N THR A 5 -8.91 25.61 -5.94
CA THR A 5 -8.49 24.52 -6.82
C THR A 5 -8.09 23.38 -5.91
N TYR A 6 -8.88 22.33 -5.90
CA TYR A 6 -8.58 21.12 -5.16
C TYR A 6 -7.22 20.63 -5.65
N ASN A 7 -6.19 20.88 -4.86
CA ASN A 7 -4.86 20.38 -5.18
C ASN A 7 -4.79 18.91 -4.77
N LYS A 8 -5.06 18.05 -5.72
CA LYS A 8 -5.05 16.60 -5.55
C LYS A 8 -3.73 16.10 -4.96
N ASP A 9 -2.61 16.67 -5.42
CA ASP A 9 -1.28 16.25 -4.96
C ASP A 9 -1.05 16.65 -3.50
N PHE A 10 -1.50 17.83 -3.11
CA PHE A 10 -1.42 18.27 -1.73
C PHE A 10 -2.27 17.39 -0.80
N HIS A 11 -3.51 17.12 -1.17
CA HIS A 11 -4.39 16.26 -0.38
C HIS A 11 -3.83 14.83 -0.27
N ARG A 12 -3.29 14.32 -1.36
CA ARG A 12 -2.63 13.01 -1.37
C ARG A 12 -1.46 12.98 -0.40
N THR A 13 -0.61 13.99 -0.41
CA THR A 13 0.55 14.09 0.48
C THR A 13 0.11 14.10 1.95
N VAL A 14 -0.90 14.88 2.28
CA VAL A 14 -1.44 14.94 3.64
C VAL A 14 -2.01 13.58 4.06
N LYS A 15 -2.80 12.94 3.20
CA LYS A 15 -3.38 11.62 3.50
C LYS A 15 -2.32 10.55 3.65
N LYS A 16 -1.30 10.58 2.82
CA LYS A 16 -0.18 9.65 2.93
C LYS A 16 0.59 9.85 4.24
N ALA A 17 0.77 11.08 4.69
CA ALA A 17 1.46 11.40 5.94
C ALA A 17 0.71 10.89 7.18
N GLU A 18 -0.58 10.65 7.10
CA GLU A 18 -1.38 10.07 8.19
C GLU A 18 -1.11 8.58 8.41
N ILE A 19 -0.47 7.91 7.46
CA ILE A 19 -0.22 6.47 7.52
C ILE A 19 1.07 6.21 8.30
N PRO A 20 1.01 5.47 9.42
CA PRO A 20 2.23 5.08 10.13
C PRO A 20 3.03 4.11 9.27
N THR A 21 4.33 4.35 9.15
CA THR A 21 5.22 3.52 8.34
C THR A 21 6.45 3.07 9.11
N CYS A 22 6.93 1.88 8.75
CA CYS A 22 8.21 1.35 9.20
C CYS A 22 9.09 1.18 7.97
N ASN A 23 10.20 1.89 7.90
CA ASN A 23 11.12 1.76 6.77
C ASN A 23 11.91 0.46 6.88
N ILE A 24 11.79 -0.39 5.85
CA ILE A 24 12.53 -1.65 5.76
C ILE A 24 13.25 -1.66 4.42
N LEU A 25 14.58 -1.64 4.47
CA LEU A 25 15.46 -1.64 3.29
C LEU A 25 15.12 -0.54 2.28
N GLY A 26 14.69 0.62 2.76
CA GLY A 26 14.36 1.76 1.92
C GLY A 26 12.89 1.84 1.49
N VAL A 27 12.08 0.83 1.81
CA VAL A 27 10.64 0.83 1.53
C VAL A 27 9.87 1.21 2.79
N ASP A 28 8.99 2.20 2.68
CA ASP A 28 8.11 2.62 3.76
C ASP A 28 6.90 1.68 3.84
N ILE A 29 7.00 0.66 4.66
CA ILE A 29 5.95 -0.34 4.84
C ILE A 29 4.93 0.20 5.84
N ALA A 30 3.65 0.14 5.50
CA ALA A 30 2.58 0.59 6.38
C ALA A 30 2.54 -0.25 7.67
N ALA A 31 2.66 0.41 8.80
CA ALA A 31 2.66 -0.23 10.12
C ALA A 31 1.23 -0.32 10.65
N ILE A 32 0.41 -1.13 10.00
CA ILE A 32 -1.04 -1.20 10.19
C ILE A 32 -1.52 -2.65 10.27
N ASP A 33 -2.78 -2.82 10.64
CA ASP A 33 -3.49 -4.09 10.52
C ASP A 33 -4.61 -3.99 9.48
N MET A 34 -5.30 -5.09 9.23
CA MET A 34 -6.37 -5.13 8.23
C MET A 34 -7.54 -4.22 8.58
N GLU A 35 -7.91 -4.16 9.86
CA GLU A 35 -9.02 -3.32 10.32
C GLU A 35 -8.73 -1.84 10.09
N TRP A 36 -7.53 -1.39 10.45
CA TRP A 36 -7.09 -0.02 10.20
C TRP A 36 -7.13 0.30 8.71
N LEU A 37 -6.60 -0.62 7.89
CA LEU A 37 -6.53 -0.45 6.44
C LEU A 37 -7.92 -0.31 5.82
N LEU A 38 -8.85 -1.17 6.18
CA LEU A 38 -10.22 -1.12 5.65
C LEU A 38 -10.93 0.17 6.07
N THR A 39 -10.76 0.60 7.31
CA THR A 39 -11.31 1.86 7.80
C THR A 39 -10.74 3.05 7.05
N TYR A 40 -9.42 3.08 6.87
CA TYR A 40 -8.75 4.13 6.14
C TYR A 40 -9.24 4.22 4.69
N LEU A 41 -9.30 3.08 4.00
CA LEU A 41 -9.76 3.04 2.61
C LEU A 41 -11.21 3.47 2.48
N ASN A 42 -12.08 3.00 3.37
CA ASN A 42 -13.48 3.37 3.36
C ASN A 42 -13.68 4.88 3.54
N ASN A 43 -12.91 5.49 4.43
CA ASN A 43 -13.02 6.92 4.71
C ASN A 43 -12.41 7.82 3.63
N ASN A 44 -11.47 7.29 2.84
CA ASN A 44 -10.67 8.10 1.92
C ASN A 44 -10.75 7.65 0.46
N ILE A 45 -11.62 6.72 0.13
CA ILE A 45 -11.64 6.08 -1.19
C ILE A 45 -11.77 7.08 -2.36
N LYS A 46 -12.56 8.11 -2.20
CA LYS A 46 -12.74 9.13 -3.25
C LYS A 46 -11.48 9.96 -3.46
N ALA A 47 -10.78 10.29 -2.38
CA ALA A 47 -9.54 11.05 -2.43
C ALA A 47 -8.38 10.23 -3.01
N LEU A 48 -8.48 8.90 -2.96
CA LEU A 48 -7.45 7.98 -3.43
C LEU A 48 -7.69 7.51 -4.87
N ALA A 49 -8.67 8.05 -5.56
CA ALA A 49 -8.96 7.68 -6.95
C ALA A 49 -7.73 7.87 -7.84
N GLY A 50 -7.33 6.82 -8.55
CA GLY A 50 -6.16 6.83 -9.42
C GLY A 50 -4.84 6.52 -8.70
N ASP A 51 -4.87 6.27 -7.40
CA ASP A 51 -3.69 5.85 -6.64
C ASP A 51 -3.58 4.32 -6.61
N TYR A 52 -2.50 3.81 -6.00
CA TYR A 52 -2.27 2.38 -5.93
C TYR A 52 -1.68 1.97 -4.57
N ILE A 53 -1.88 0.72 -4.24
CA ILE A 53 -1.35 0.09 -3.03
C ILE A 53 -0.39 -1.01 -3.46
N CYS A 54 0.82 -1.00 -2.93
CA CYS A 54 1.78 -2.07 -3.14
C CYS A 54 1.60 -3.16 -2.07
N VAL A 55 1.65 -4.40 -2.50
CA VAL A 55 1.65 -5.55 -1.60
C VAL A 55 3.09 -6.02 -1.46
N SER A 56 3.69 -5.74 -0.31
CA SER A 56 5.12 -5.94 -0.08
C SER A 56 5.40 -7.18 0.76
N ASN A 57 6.36 -7.96 0.32
CA ASN A 57 6.91 -9.10 1.05
C ASN A 57 8.44 -8.99 1.09
N VAL A 58 9.11 -9.98 1.66
CA VAL A 58 10.59 -9.99 1.73
C VAL A 58 11.21 -9.89 0.35
N HIS A 59 10.71 -10.67 -0.61
CA HIS A 59 11.24 -10.67 -1.96
C HIS A 59 11.12 -9.30 -2.64
N THR A 60 9.95 -8.69 -2.60
CA THR A 60 9.75 -7.36 -3.22
C THR A 60 10.56 -6.27 -2.51
N THR A 61 10.73 -6.39 -1.20
CA THR A 61 11.51 -5.43 -0.40
C THR A 61 13.00 -5.53 -0.73
N VAL A 62 13.53 -6.74 -0.89
CA VAL A 62 14.92 -6.96 -1.31
C VAL A 62 15.14 -6.46 -2.74
N THR A 63 14.20 -6.75 -3.64
CA THR A 63 14.27 -6.25 -5.03
C THR A 63 14.28 -4.71 -5.04
N ALA A 64 13.45 -4.08 -4.24
CA ALA A 64 13.41 -2.63 -4.12
C ALA A 64 14.70 -2.06 -3.54
N TYR A 65 15.38 -2.78 -2.65
CA TYR A 65 16.69 -2.39 -2.13
C TYR A 65 17.75 -2.40 -3.23
N GLU A 66 17.73 -3.40 -4.09
CA GLU A 66 18.70 -3.57 -5.17
C GLU A 66 18.41 -2.68 -6.39
N GLU A 67 17.13 -2.40 -6.68
CA GLU A 67 16.70 -1.65 -7.84
C GLU A 67 16.00 -0.35 -7.44
N GLU A 68 16.67 0.78 -7.68
CA GLU A 68 16.13 2.11 -7.32
C GLU A 68 14.79 2.41 -8.02
N ALA A 69 14.66 2.06 -9.29
CA ALA A 69 13.42 2.29 -10.03
C ALA A 69 12.24 1.54 -9.41
N TYR A 70 12.46 0.30 -9.00
CA TYR A 70 11.43 -0.49 -8.33
C TYR A 70 11.11 0.05 -6.94
N ARG A 71 12.13 0.50 -6.20
CA ARG A 71 11.95 1.15 -4.90
C ARG A 71 11.07 2.39 -5.00
N LYS A 72 11.27 3.21 -6.04
CA LYS A 72 10.42 4.38 -6.31
C LYS A 72 8.96 3.99 -6.56
N VAL A 73 8.71 2.89 -7.24
CA VAL A 73 7.36 2.35 -7.45
C VAL A 73 6.75 1.93 -6.10
N GLN A 74 7.50 1.22 -5.27
CA GLN A 74 7.03 0.78 -3.95
C GLN A 74 6.67 1.96 -3.04
N ASN A 75 7.46 3.02 -3.05
CA ASN A 75 7.23 4.21 -2.24
C ASN A 75 6.28 5.22 -2.90
N GLY A 76 6.02 5.07 -4.18
CA GLY A 76 5.22 6.02 -4.95
C GLY A 76 3.72 5.86 -4.81
N GLY A 77 3.23 4.70 -4.37
CA GLY A 77 1.81 4.49 -4.08
C GLY A 77 1.37 5.16 -2.79
N ILE A 78 0.08 5.06 -2.49
CA ILE A 78 -0.43 5.61 -1.25
C ILE A 78 0.14 4.86 -0.04
N MET A 79 0.35 3.56 -0.16
CA MET A 79 0.98 2.76 0.88
C MET A 79 1.55 1.46 0.31
N ALA A 80 2.46 0.84 1.04
CA ALA A 80 2.93 -0.52 0.82
C ALA A 80 2.52 -1.35 2.03
N ILE A 81 1.66 -2.35 1.83
CA ILE A 81 1.14 -3.17 2.92
C ILE A 81 2.03 -4.38 3.19
N PRO A 82 2.19 -4.80 4.46
CA PRO A 82 3.05 -5.93 4.81
C PRO A 82 2.35 -7.27 4.54
N ASP A 83 2.63 -7.90 3.42
CA ASP A 83 2.09 -9.22 3.05
C ASP A 83 3.01 -10.35 3.49
N GLY A 84 3.85 -10.14 4.42
CA GLY A 84 4.72 -11.21 4.90
C GLY A 84 4.88 -11.18 6.40
N GLY A 85 4.84 -12.36 7.03
CA GLY A 85 5.13 -12.47 8.45
C GLY A 85 6.45 -11.81 8.86
N PRO A 86 7.56 -12.00 8.11
CA PRO A 86 8.83 -11.35 8.45
C PRO A 86 8.78 -9.83 8.49
N LEU A 87 8.06 -9.17 7.59
CA LEU A 87 7.94 -7.71 7.59
C LEU A 87 7.23 -7.20 8.84
N SER A 88 6.10 -7.82 9.19
CA SER A 88 5.36 -7.45 10.40
C SER A 88 6.16 -7.76 11.66
N SER A 89 6.91 -8.86 11.68
CA SER A 89 7.79 -9.20 12.81
C SER A 89 8.89 -8.16 13.01
N VAL A 90 9.52 -7.69 11.95
CA VAL A 90 10.53 -6.62 12.01
C VAL A 90 9.89 -5.34 12.55
N GLY A 91 8.72 -4.98 12.05
CA GLY A 91 8.00 -3.79 12.51
C GLY A 91 7.67 -3.88 14.01
N GLN A 92 7.17 -5.01 14.45
CA GLN A 92 6.86 -5.23 15.88
C GLN A 92 8.10 -5.11 16.76
N LYS A 93 9.24 -5.64 16.32
CA LYS A 93 10.52 -5.52 17.02
C LYS A 93 11.01 -4.07 17.09
N ARG A 94 10.66 -3.24 16.13
CA ARG A 94 11.01 -1.82 16.10
C ARG A 94 10.03 -0.92 16.87
N GLY A 95 9.03 -1.51 17.53
CA GLY A 95 8.06 -0.78 18.35
C GLY A 95 6.69 -0.56 17.72
N PHE A 96 6.47 -1.00 16.49
CA PHE A 96 5.17 -0.92 15.83
C PHE A 96 4.31 -2.13 16.20
N LYS A 97 3.80 -2.13 17.42
CA LYS A 97 3.09 -3.28 17.99
C LYS A 97 1.83 -3.68 17.22
N ASN A 98 1.19 -2.73 16.55
CA ASN A 98 -0.05 -2.96 15.80
C ASN A 98 0.20 -3.40 14.36
N MET A 99 1.45 -3.45 13.91
CA MET A 99 1.79 -3.90 12.58
C MET A 99 1.57 -5.40 12.46
N LYS A 100 0.65 -5.80 11.60
CA LYS A 100 0.29 -7.20 11.39
C LYS A 100 0.32 -7.55 9.92
N ARG A 101 0.50 -8.82 9.63
CA ARG A 101 0.44 -9.33 8.27
C ARG A 101 -0.88 -8.95 7.62
N THR A 102 -0.79 -8.28 6.48
CA THR A 102 -1.95 -7.80 5.71
C THR A 102 -1.81 -8.30 4.28
N THR A 103 -2.52 -9.38 3.94
CA THR A 103 -2.34 -10.01 2.63
C THR A 103 -3.17 -9.33 1.55
N GLY A 104 -2.62 -9.31 0.32
CA GLY A 104 -3.34 -8.79 -0.83
C GLY A 104 -4.66 -9.53 -1.11
N PRO A 105 -4.67 -10.87 -1.16
CA PRO A 105 -5.90 -11.63 -1.36
C PRO A 105 -6.97 -11.37 -0.29
N SER A 106 -6.58 -11.27 0.98
CA SER A 106 -7.53 -10.93 2.06
C SER A 106 -8.10 -9.53 1.90
N LEU A 107 -7.26 -8.57 1.53
CA LEU A 107 -7.71 -7.20 1.24
C LEU A 107 -8.68 -7.18 0.07
N MET A 108 -8.35 -7.86 -1.02
CA MET A 108 -9.23 -7.96 -2.20
C MET A 108 -10.59 -8.55 -1.85
N GLY A 109 -10.61 -9.65 -1.09
CA GLY A 109 -11.84 -10.31 -0.68
C GLY A 109 -12.73 -9.43 0.20
N LYS A 110 -12.14 -8.75 1.17
CA LYS A 110 -12.87 -7.85 2.07
C LYS A 110 -13.29 -6.56 1.39
N PHE A 111 -12.44 -6.03 0.53
CA PHE A 111 -12.69 -4.77 -0.16
C PHE A 111 -13.71 -4.92 -1.29
N SER A 112 -13.76 -6.05 -1.96
CA SER A 112 -14.76 -6.30 -3.02
C SER A 112 -16.20 -6.25 -2.51
N LYS A 113 -16.41 -6.60 -1.24
CA LYS A 113 -17.71 -6.44 -0.59
C LYS A 113 -18.13 -4.97 -0.47
N PHE A 114 -17.17 -4.08 -0.27
CA PHE A 114 -17.40 -2.63 -0.27
C PHE A 114 -17.65 -2.09 -1.68
N LEU A 115 -16.94 -2.62 -2.69
CA LEU A 115 -17.03 -2.16 -4.07
C LEU A 115 -18.39 -2.44 -4.70
N HIS A 116 -19.12 -3.45 -4.22
CA HIS A 116 -20.49 -3.69 -4.66
C HIS A 116 -21.43 -2.54 -4.34
N GLN A 117 -21.06 -1.71 -3.37
CA GLN A 117 -21.86 -0.55 -2.96
C GLN A 117 -21.37 0.77 -3.56
N LYS A 118 -20.13 0.83 -4.06
CA LYS A 118 -19.55 2.04 -4.63
C LYS A 118 -18.62 1.69 -5.78
N VAL A 119 -18.90 2.18 -6.98
CA VAL A 119 -18.08 1.94 -8.17
C VAL A 119 -16.80 2.75 -8.07
N THR A 120 -15.77 2.20 -7.47
CA THR A 120 -14.44 2.79 -7.38
C THR A 120 -13.39 1.70 -7.55
N GLY A 121 -12.43 1.93 -8.46
CA GLY A 121 -11.37 0.98 -8.71
C GLY A 121 -10.07 1.37 -8.01
N ILE A 122 -9.53 0.47 -7.20
CA ILE A 122 -8.14 0.53 -6.75
C ILE A 122 -7.39 -0.60 -7.42
N ILE A 123 -6.24 -0.29 -8.02
CA ILE A 123 -5.41 -1.25 -8.73
C ILE A 123 -4.22 -1.64 -7.86
N PHE A 124 -4.01 -2.94 -7.67
CA PHE A 124 -2.85 -3.48 -6.94
C PHE A 124 -1.70 -3.73 -7.91
N MET A 125 -0.79 -2.77 -8.02
CA MET A 125 0.25 -2.74 -9.05
C MET A 125 1.42 -3.69 -8.79
N ALA A 126 1.92 -3.77 -7.55
CA ALA A 126 3.14 -4.51 -7.26
C ALA A 126 2.99 -6.00 -7.52
N GLN A 127 1.86 -6.58 -7.15
CA GLN A 127 1.58 -7.99 -7.38
C GLN A 127 1.45 -8.31 -8.87
N LEU A 128 0.81 -7.41 -9.63
CA LEU A 128 0.67 -7.55 -11.06
C LEU A 128 2.03 -7.49 -11.77
N MET A 129 2.89 -6.57 -11.36
CA MET A 129 4.25 -6.46 -11.92
C MET A 129 5.08 -7.73 -11.66
N LYS A 130 4.97 -8.31 -10.47
CA LYS A 130 5.65 -9.56 -10.13
C LYS A 130 5.18 -10.71 -11.03
N HIS A 131 3.88 -10.84 -11.27
CA HIS A 131 3.33 -11.84 -12.17
C HIS A 131 3.78 -11.60 -13.61
N SER A 132 3.79 -10.36 -14.06
CA SER A 132 4.27 -10.00 -15.39
C SER A 132 5.72 -10.41 -15.61
N LYS A 133 6.61 -10.14 -14.63
CA LYS A 133 8.01 -10.59 -14.69
C LYS A 133 8.14 -12.10 -14.74
N ASN A 134 7.33 -12.81 -13.98
CA ASN A 134 7.34 -14.28 -13.99
C ASN A 134 6.85 -14.84 -15.34
N PHE A 135 5.89 -14.20 -15.97
CA PHE A 135 5.43 -14.58 -17.30
C PHE A 135 6.46 -14.34 -18.38
N THR A 136 7.27 -13.30 -18.28
CA THR A 136 8.30 -12.99 -19.25
C THR A 136 9.56 -13.84 -19.09
N GLN A 137 9.72 -14.52 -17.96
CA GLN A 137 10.86 -15.42 -17.71
C GLN A 137 10.57 -16.89 -18.04
N CYS A 138 9.36 -17.20 -18.40
CA CYS A 138 9.00 -18.55 -18.84
C CYS A 138 9.20 -18.72 -20.34
#